data_e3099964beadef472c1ef0b009a13106
#
_entry.id   e3099964beadef472c1ef0b009a13106
#
_cell.length_a   1.000
_cell.length_b   1.000
_cell.length_c   1.000
_cell.angle_alpha   90.00
_cell.angle_beta   90.00
_cell.angle_gamma   90.00
#
_symmetry.space_group_name_H-M   'P 1'
#
loop_
_entity.id
_entity.type
_entity.pdbx_description
1 polymer ?
#
loop_
_entity_poly.entity_id
_entity_poly.type
_entity_poly.pdbx_seq_one_letter_code
_entity_poly.pdbx_strand_id
1 'polypeptide(L)'
;MKAKVLAVTKQARAKDAELEGLCADVPADADGRWNAKDHLAHAAWWRERDGRLIEAVRTGSPPPPAVGSREERTQEQEEGRQNAVTYQLYRDRPLDEIREYASSTWDSFNAAVEACSEADLSKPHPYAAGEVLWQTIVGICYHTGEHLSYWYQDAGDETKLEATQRWLRDIYVAVAPDASSRANANYNLACFYARGGRAAEALPLLRDSFAHNDQLREWAKKDSDLDPIRGDAQLQELLR
;
A
#
# COMPACT_ATOMS: atom_id res chain seq x y z
N MET A 1 11.13 -4.63 -16.69
CA MET A 1 10.42 -4.70 -15.40
C MET A 1 11.33 -4.26 -14.26
N LYS A 2 12.46 -4.91 -14.01
CA LYS A 2 13.37 -4.67 -12.87
C LYS A 2 13.75 -3.19 -12.66
N ALA A 3 14.18 -2.50 -13.72
CA ALA A 3 14.56 -1.09 -13.62
C ALA A 3 13.40 -0.19 -13.10
N LYS A 4 12.16 -0.49 -13.50
CA LYS A 4 10.96 0.23 -13.05
C LYS A 4 10.68 -0.05 -11.57
N VAL A 5 10.78 -1.32 -11.16
CA VAL A 5 10.59 -1.74 -9.76
C VAL A 5 11.63 -1.05 -8.88
N LEU A 6 12.91 -1.06 -9.24
CA LEU A 6 13.96 -0.37 -8.49
C LEU A 6 13.76 1.16 -8.42
N ALA A 7 13.21 1.77 -9.47
CA ALA A 7 12.87 3.19 -9.43
C ALA A 7 11.74 3.47 -8.42
N VAL A 8 10.77 2.58 -8.32
CA VAL A 8 9.65 2.67 -7.35
C VAL A 8 10.14 2.47 -5.92
N THR A 9 11.01 1.48 -5.65
CA THR A 9 11.55 1.28 -4.30
C THR A 9 12.35 2.49 -3.81
N LYS A 10 13.11 3.14 -4.70
CA LYS A 10 13.83 4.39 -4.37
C LYS A 10 12.87 5.53 -4.02
N GLN A 11 11.77 5.68 -4.76
CA GLN A 11 10.76 6.69 -4.46
C GLN A 11 10.07 6.41 -3.13
N ALA A 12 9.73 5.15 -2.86
CA ALA A 12 9.08 4.75 -1.61
C ALA A 12 9.99 4.98 -0.39
N ARG A 13 11.30 4.72 -0.52
CA ARG A 13 12.27 5.06 0.54
C ARG A 13 12.31 6.57 0.82
N ALA A 14 12.15 7.40 -0.20
CA ALA A 14 12.06 8.85 0.00
C ALA A 14 10.76 9.26 0.72
N LYS A 15 9.64 8.56 0.46
CA LYS A 15 8.38 8.75 1.18
C LYS A 15 8.46 8.27 2.64
N ASP A 16 9.16 7.19 2.89
CA ASP A 16 9.46 6.72 4.26
C ASP A 16 10.29 7.75 5.04
N ALA A 17 11.30 8.35 4.39
CA ALA A 17 12.09 9.43 5.00
C ALA A 17 11.26 10.70 5.25
N GLU A 18 10.24 10.99 4.43
CA GLU A 18 9.27 12.05 4.67
C GLU A 18 8.45 11.75 5.94
N LEU A 19 7.93 10.52 6.09
CA LEU A 19 7.24 10.07 7.29
C LEU A 19 8.15 10.09 8.52
N GLU A 20 9.39 9.64 8.41
CA GLU A 20 10.40 9.70 9.47
C GLU A 20 10.64 11.13 9.96
N GLY A 21 10.69 12.11 9.03
CA GLY A 21 10.83 13.52 9.35
C GLY A 21 9.65 14.12 10.12
N LEU A 22 8.49 13.47 10.10
CA LEU A 22 7.29 13.84 10.86
C LEU A 22 7.23 13.21 12.25
N CYS A 23 8.11 12.23 12.54
CA CYS A 23 8.14 11.57 13.83
C CYS A 23 8.70 12.48 14.91
N ALA A 24 8.02 12.50 16.06
CA ALA A 24 8.49 13.09 17.29
C ALA A 24 8.64 12.00 18.36
N ASP A 25 9.52 12.22 19.32
CA ASP A 25 9.66 11.34 20.47
C ASP A 25 8.55 11.66 21.49
N VAL A 26 7.38 11.12 21.21
CA VAL A 26 6.18 11.30 22.03
C VAL A 26 5.71 9.94 22.56
N PRO A 27 5.13 9.89 23.77
CA PRO A 27 4.49 8.69 24.26
C PRO A 27 3.40 8.21 23.30
N ALA A 28 3.14 6.91 23.28
CA ALA A 28 1.99 6.36 22.57
C ALA A 28 0.70 7.02 23.09
N ASP A 29 -0.23 7.31 22.18
CA ASP A 29 -1.51 7.88 22.55
C ASP A 29 -2.29 6.92 23.45
N ALA A 30 -2.85 7.42 24.54
CA ALA A 30 -3.65 6.64 25.47
C ALA A 30 -4.94 6.08 24.79
N ASP A 31 -5.44 6.76 23.78
CA ASP A 31 -6.60 6.33 22.97
C ASP A 31 -6.25 5.26 21.92
N GLY A 32 -4.99 4.85 21.85
CA GLY A 32 -4.53 3.85 20.89
C GLY A 32 -4.43 4.36 19.45
N ARG A 33 -4.55 5.66 19.22
CA ARG A 33 -4.31 6.26 17.90
C ARG A 33 -2.83 6.20 17.56
N TRP A 34 -2.55 5.95 16.31
CA TRP A 34 -1.18 5.86 15.82
C TRP A 34 -0.61 7.26 15.56
N ASN A 35 0.59 7.50 16.08
CA ASN A 35 1.40 8.64 15.70
C ASN A 35 2.33 8.30 14.51
N ALA A 36 3.10 9.27 14.00
CA ALA A 36 4.00 9.04 12.87
C ALA A 36 5.04 7.94 13.14
N LYS A 37 5.53 7.82 14.37
CA LYS A 37 6.46 6.76 14.79
C LYS A 37 5.80 5.37 14.70
N ASP A 38 4.53 5.24 15.09
CA ASP A 38 3.80 3.98 15.01
C ASP A 38 3.59 3.55 13.57
N HIS A 39 3.23 4.49 12.68
CA HIS A 39 3.12 4.25 11.24
C HIS A 39 4.47 3.83 10.63
N LEU A 40 5.56 4.49 11.00
CA LEU A 40 6.91 4.16 10.52
C LEU A 40 7.33 2.74 10.96
N ALA A 41 7.13 2.40 12.23
CA ALA A 41 7.45 1.09 12.76
C ALA A 41 6.65 -0.03 12.11
N HIS A 42 5.36 0.21 11.89
CA HIS A 42 4.47 -0.73 11.24
C HIS A 42 4.86 -0.97 9.77
N ALA A 43 5.10 0.09 9.01
CA ALA A 43 5.57 -0.04 7.62
C ALA A 43 6.91 -0.78 7.53
N ALA A 44 7.82 -0.54 8.50
CA ALA A 44 9.09 -1.23 8.59
C ALA A 44 8.92 -2.74 8.86
N TRP A 45 7.99 -3.13 9.73
CA TRP A 45 7.73 -4.53 10.04
C TRP A 45 7.20 -5.32 8.82
N TRP A 46 6.24 -4.76 8.09
CA TRP A 46 5.73 -5.39 6.87
C TRP A 46 6.81 -5.47 5.79
N ARG A 47 7.62 -4.43 5.65
CA ARG A 47 8.77 -4.40 4.72
C ARG A 47 9.81 -5.46 5.03
N GLU A 48 10.14 -5.66 6.32
CA GLU A 48 11.06 -6.72 6.76
C GLU A 48 10.50 -8.11 6.39
N ARG A 49 9.22 -8.34 6.71
CA ARG A 49 8.55 -9.61 6.43
C ARG A 49 8.55 -9.92 4.93
N ASP A 50 8.17 -8.96 4.11
CA ASP A 50 8.06 -9.17 2.67
C ASP A 50 9.43 -9.15 1.98
N GLY A 51 10.42 -8.49 2.53
CA GLY A 51 11.81 -8.66 2.13
C GLY A 51 12.29 -10.10 2.29
N ARG A 52 11.96 -10.75 3.40
CA ARG A 52 12.24 -12.19 3.62
C ARG A 52 11.44 -13.09 2.66
N LEU A 53 10.20 -12.72 2.35
CA LEU A 53 9.38 -13.45 1.37
C LEU A 53 10.00 -13.37 -0.04
N ILE A 54 10.43 -12.19 -0.46
CA ILE A 54 11.11 -11.98 -1.75
C ILE A 54 12.37 -12.87 -1.85
N GLU A 55 13.18 -12.86 -0.80
CA GLU A 55 14.39 -13.70 -0.76
C GLU A 55 14.07 -15.20 -0.79
N ALA A 56 13.04 -15.63 -0.07
CA ALA A 56 12.58 -17.01 -0.06
C ALA A 56 12.09 -17.45 -1.45
N VAL A 57 11.28 -16.65 -2.12
CA VAL A 57 10.79 -16.94 -3.49
C VAL A 57 11.96 -16.98 -4.48
N ARG A 58 12.92 -16.07 -4.35
CA ARG A 58 14.11 -16.01 -5.21
C ARG A 58 14.98 -17.26 -5.06
N THR A 59 15.25 -17.69 -3.83
CA THR A 59 16.15 -18.81 -3.51
C THR A 59 15.49 -20.19 -3.49
N GLY A 60 14.16 -20.26 -3.46
CA GLY A 60 13.41 -21.50 -3.25
C GLY A 60 13.41 -21.97 -1.79
N SER A 61 13.75 -21.09 -0.84
CA SER A 61 13.69 -21.39 0.59
C SER A 61 12.25 -21.29 1.13
N PRO A 62 11.93 -21.88 2.29
CA PRO A 62 10.62 -21.70 2.91
C PRO A 62 10.31 -20.22 3.19
N PRO A 63 9.18 -19.69 2.71
CA PRO A 63 8.78 -18.32 2.97
C PRO A 63 8.35 -18.13 4.43
N PRO A 64 8.37 -16.89 4.96
CA PRO A 64 7.79 -16.60 6.25
C PRO A 64 6.31 -17.03 6.28
N PRO A 65 5.75 -17.40 7.45
CA PRO A 65 4.35 -17.80 7.54
C PRO A 65 3.40 -16.78 6.92
N ALA A 66 2.33 -17.26 6.26
CA ALA A 66 1.29 -16.38 5.76
C ALA A 66 0.66 -15.59 6.90
N VAL A 67 0.44 -14.30 6.66
CA VAL A 67 -0.51 -13.52 7.43
C VAL A 67 -1.81 -13.58 6.63
N GLY A 68 -2.76 -14.31 7.12
CA GLY A 68 -3.98 -14.55 6.35
C GLY A 68 -5.02 -15.35 7.11
N SER A 69 -6.11 -15.70 6.45
CA SER A 69 -7.21 -16.43 7.05
C SER A 69 -6.77 -17.75 7.66
N ARG A 70 -7.15 -17.98 8.90
CA ARG A 70 -7.19 -19.30 9.52
C ARG A 70 -8.64 -19.78 9.52
N GLU A 71 -8.86 -21.08 9.78
CA GLU A 71 -10.21 -21.69 9.77
C GLU A 71 -11.27 -20.91 10.55
N GLU A 72 -10.87 -20.12 11.55
CA GLU A 72 -11.76 -19.38 12.43
C GLU A 72 -11.77 -17.85 12.20
N ARG A 73 -10.95 -17.32 11.25
CA ARG A 73 -10.83 -15.88 11.01
C ARG A 73 -10.73 -15.52 9.54
N THR A 74 -11.33 -14.39 9.17
CA THR A 74 -11.12 -13.81 7.84
C THR A 74 -9.70 -13.23 7.72
N GLN A 75 -9.25 -12.97 6.47
CA GLN A 75 -7.97 -12.31 6.23
C GLN A 75 -7.86 -10.97 6.95
N GLU A 76 -8.90 -10.13 6.86
CA GLU A 76 -8.97 -8.82 7.53
C GLU A 76 -8.82 -8.92 9.06
N GLN A 77 -9.48 -9.91 9.68
CA GLN A 77 -9.37 -10.14 11.13
C GLN A 77 -7.96 -10.58 11.54
N GLU A 78 -7.27 -11.38 10.71
CA GLU A 78 -5.90 -11.82 11.02
C GLU A 78 -4.89 -10.69 10.80
N GLU A 79 -5.06 -9.87 9.77
CA GLU A 79 -4.26 -8.67 9.53
C GLU A 79 -4.45 -7.65 10.66
N GLY A 80 -5.69 -7.39 11.08
CA GLY A 80 -6.00 -6.53 12.22
C GLY A 80 -5.35 -7.01 13.52
N ARG A 81 -5.36 -8.34 13.76
CA ARG A 81 -4.66 -8.93 14.91
C ARG A 81 -3.14 -8.73 14.81
N GLN A 82 -2.56 -8.95 13.64
CA GLN A 82 -1.13 -8.75 13.42
C GLN A 82 -0.73 -7.29 13.59
N ASN A 83 -1.54 -6.37 13.10
CA ASN A 83 -1.32 -4.92 13.26
C ASN A 83 -1.35 -4.53 14.74
N ALA A 84 -2.29 -5.06 15.53
CA ALA A 84 -2.35 -4.83 16.97
C ALA A 84 -1.10 -5.39 17.69
N VAL A 85 -0.63 -6.57 17.32
CA VAL A 85 0.60 -7.17 17.87
C VAL A 85 1.81 -6.28 17.52
N THR A 86 1.94 -5.85 16.29
CA THR A 86 3.04 -4.99 15.83
C THR A 86 3.03 -3.66 16.56
N TYR A 87 1.86 -3.03 16.71
CA TYR A 87 1.71 -1.80 17.49
C TYR A 87 2.21 -1.97 18.93
N GLN A 88 1.75 -3.01 19.64
CA GLN A 88 2.20 -3.27 21.03
C GLN A 88 3.70 -3.55 21.12
N LEU A 89 4.32 -4.12 20.10
CA LEU A 89 5.75 -4.43 20.08
C LEU A 89 6.63 -3.17 19.99
N TYR A 90 6.17 -2.13 19.30
CA TYR A 90 7.00 -0.97 18.93
C TYR A 90 6.56 0.35 19.59
N ARG A 91 5.31 0.47 20.08
CA ARG A 91 4.75 1.73 20.59
C ARG A 91 5.62 2.42 21.66
N ASP A 92 6.21 1.66 22.56
CA ASP A 92 6.99 2.17 23.69
C ASP A 92 8.50 2.22 23.40
N ARG A 93 8.94 1.87 22.17
CA ARG A 93 10.36 1.95 21.82
C ARG A 93 10.77 3.40 21.53
N PRO A 94 12.04 3.76 21.89
CA PRO A 94 12.61 5.06 21.55
C PRO A 94 12.58 5.32 20.05
N LEU A 95 12.42 6.59 19.67
CA LEU A 95 12.36 6.99 18.27
C LEU A 95 13.62 6.59 17.48
N ASP A 96 14.80 6.71 18.10
CA ASP A 96 16.06 6.37 17.42
C ASP A 96 16.15 4.87 17.08
N GLU A 97 15.63 3.99 17.94
CA GLU A 97 15.54 2.55 17.64
C GLU A 97 14.59 2.28 16.46
N ILE A 98 13.47 3.01 16.39
CA ILE A 98 12.52 2.87 15.28
C ILE A 98 13.12 3.39 13.96
N ARG A 99 13.88 4.48 14.00
CA ARG A 99 14.60 5.00 12.82
C ARG A 99 15.66 4.02 12.30
N GLU A 100 16.45 3.47 13.21
CA GLU A 100 17.44 2.46 12.86
C GLU A 100 16.79 1.21 12.27
N TYR A 101 15.70 0.75 12.89
CA TYR A 101 14.91 -0.38 12.39
C TYR A 101 14.35 -0.09 10.99
N ALA A 102 13.69 1.04 10.79
CA ALA A 102 13.13 1.42 9.49
C ALA A 102 14.21 1.51 8.39
N SER A 103 15.37 2.12 8.69
CA SER A 103 16.49 2.19 7.76
C SER A 103 17.04 0.81 7.42
N SER A 104 17.29 -0.05 8.42
CA SER A 104 17.83 -1.40 8.20
C SER A 104 16.90 -2.29 7.39
N THR A 105 15.58 -2.14 7.57
CA THR A 105 14.60 -2.88 6.76
C THR A 105 14.59 -2.43 5.30
N TRP A 106 14.82 -1.14 5.02
CA TRP A 106 15.00 -0.65 3.64
C TRP A 106 16.26 -1.20 2.99
N ASP A 107 17.37 -1.25 3.72
CA ASP A 107 18.62 -1.78 3.19
C ASP A 107 18.47 -3.26 2.82
N SER A 108 17.87 -4.05 3.70
CA SER A 108 17.60 -5.48 3.47
C SER A 108 16.62 -5.71 2.33
N PHE A 109 15.52 -4.94 2.28
CA PHE A 109 14.50 -5.02 1.24
C PHE A 109 15.08 -4.66 -0.14
N ASN A 110 15.81 -3.56 -0.24
CA ASN A 110 16.44 -3.14 -1.48
C ASN A 110 17.46 -4.17 -1.96
N ALA A 111 18.29 -4.73 -1.05
CA ALA A 111 19.23 -5.80 -1.41
C ALA A 111 18.51 -7.03 -1.98
N ALA A 112 17.39 -7.45 -1.37
CA ALA A 112 16.57 -8.57 -1.87
C ALA A 112 16.00 -8.28 -3.27
N VAL A 113 15.47 -7.06 -3.50
CA VAL A 113 14.94 -6.64 -4.80
C VAL A 113 16.06 -6.54 -5.87
N GLU A 114 17.20 -5.98 -5.51
CA GLU A 114 18.37 -5.89 -6.42
C GLU A 114 18.90 -7.26 -6.82
N ALA A 115 18.84 -8.24 -5.94
CA ALA A 115 19.24 -9.62 -6.21
C ALA A 115 18.29 -10.36 -7.17
N CYS A 116 17.02 -9.91 -7.32
CA CYS A 116 16.07 -10.52 -8.25
C CYS A 116 16.48 -10.36 -9.71
N SER A 117 16.36 -11.42 -10.50
CA SER A 117 16.36 -11.36 -11.95
C SER A 117 14.99 -10.91 -12.50
N GLU A 118 14.90 -10.60 -13.80
CA GLU A 118 13.60 -10.37 -14.47
C GLU A 118 12.66 -11.58 -14.34
N ALA A 119 13.21 -12.80 -14.38
CA ALA A 119 12.43 -14.02 -14.22
C ALA A 119 11.93 -14.19 -12.79
N ASP A 120 12.71 -13.81 -11.77
CA ASP A 120 12.27 -13.87 -10.38
C ASP A 120 11.06 -12.96 -10.13
N LEU A 121 11.04 -11.78 -10.72
CA LEU A 121 9.91 -10.83 -10.58
C LEU A 121 8.57 -11.38 -11.09
N SER A 122 8.60 -12.39 -11.96
CA SER A 122 7.41 -13.05 -12.51
C SER A 122 7.06 -14.35 -11.78
N LYS A 123 7.81 -14.74 -10.74
CA LYS A 123 7.47 -15.91 -9.94
C LYS A 123 6.16 -15.68 -9.16
N PRO A 124 5.33 -16.74 -9.01
CA PRO A 124 4.08 -16.64 -8.26
C PRO A 124 4.32 -16.24 -6.79
N HIS A 125 3.42 -15.43 -6.26
CA HIS A 125 3.35 -15.19 -4.82
C HIS A 125 2.92 -16.47 -4.10
N PRO A 126 3.57 -16.90 -3.01
CA PRO A 126 3.30 -18.20 -2.38
C PRO A 126 1.94 -18.29 -1.69
N TYR A 127 1.29 -17.16 -1.37
CA TYR A 127 0.05 -17.12 -0.60
C TYR A 127 -1.09 -16.35 -1.29
N ALA A 128 -0.82 -15.60 -2.37
CA ALA A 128 -1.82 -14.83 -3.11
C ALA A 128 -1.96 -15.38 -4.53
N ALA A 129 -3.03 -16.15 -4.76
CA ALA A 129 -3.29 -16.76 -6.05
C ALA A 129 -3.46 -15.71 -7.16
N GLY A 130 -2.72 -15.87 -8.25
CA GLY A 130 -2.73 -14.95 -9.39
C GLY A 130 -1.80 -13.74 -9.26
N GLU A 131 -1.18 -13.54 -8.11
CA GLU A 131 -0.16 -12.50 -7.92
C GLU A 131 1.24 -13.03 -8.21
N VAL A 132 2.15 -12.11 -8.56
CA VAL A 132 3.56 -12.37 -8.81
C VAL A 132 4.44 -11.42 -8.01
N LEU A 133 5.72 -11.76 -7.87
CA LEU A 133 6.64 -11.11 -6.93
C LEU A 133 6.79 -9.59 -7.14
N TRP A 134 6.75 -9.08 -8.38
CA TRP A 134 6.81 -7.62 -8.57
C TRP A 134 5.63 -6.88 -7.93
N GLN A 135 4.44 -7.50 -7.85
CA GLN A 135 3.26 -6.91 -7.21
C GLN A 135 3.46 -6.79 -5.71
N THR A 136 4.05 -7.80 -5.07
CA THR A 136 4.45 -7.74 -3.66
C THR A 136 5.40 -6.58 -3.39
N ILE A 137 6.44 -6.42 -4.23
CA ILE A 137 7.42 -5.34 -4.08
C ILE A 137 6.76 -3.97 -4.20
N VAL A 138 5.92 -3.77 -5.21
CA VAL A 138 5.19 -2.51 -5.40
C VAL A 138 4.14 -2.32 -4.29
N GLY A 139 3.52 -3.39 -3.82
CA GLY A 139 2.58 -3.39 -2.69
C GLY A 139 3.21 -2.86 -1.41
N ILE A 140 4.43 -3.25 -1.07
CA ILE A 140 5.17 -2.69 0.08
C ILE A 140 5.51 -1.21 -0.11
N CYS A 141 5.87 -0.81 -1.33
CA CYS A 141 6.09 0.60 -1.64
C CYS A 141 4.79 1.42 -1.51
N TYR A 142 3.68 0.85 -1.96
CA TYR A 142 2.35 1.42 -1.83
C TYR A 142 1.94 1.56 -0.36
N HIS A 143 2.09 0.50 0.45
CA HIS A 143 1.78 0.47 1.87
C HIS A 143 2.52 1.56 2.67
N THR A 144 3.80 1.83 2.35
CA THR A 144 4.54 2.96 2.93
C THR A 144 3.84 4.30 2.67
N GLY A 145 3.36 4.51 1.46
CA GLY A 145 2.63 5.74 1.10
C GLY A 145 1.23 5.81 1.70
N GLU A 146 0.55 4.68 1.92
CA GLU A 146 -0.73 4.66 2.63
C GLU A 146 -0.57 5.18 4.05
N HIS A 147 0.48 4.74 4.78
CA HIS A 147 0.73 5.22 6.13
C HIS A 147 1.06 6.71 6.18
N LEU A 148 1.76 7.23 5.18
CA LEU A 148 1.97 8.66 5.04
C LEU A 148 0.65 9.41 4.72
N SER A 149 -0.23 8.81 3.91
CA SER A 149 -1.56 9.35 3.61
C SER A 149 -2.44 9.42 4.86
N TYR A 150 -2.46 8.38 5.69
CA TYR A 150 -3.21 8.37 6.94
C TYR A 150 -2.74 9.49 7.87
N TRP A 151 -1.43 9.67 7.98
CA TRP A 151 -0.88 10.78 8.76
C TRP A 151 -1.34 12.16 8.23
N TYR A 152 -1.26 12.40 6.91
CA TYR A 152 -1.70 13.68 6.34
C TYR A 152 -3.20 13.90 6.47
N GLN A 153 -4.00 12.84 6.38
CA GLN A 153 -5.44 12.90 6.61
C GLN A 153 -5.73 13.34 8.05
N ASP A 154 -5.08 12.74 9.04
CA ASP A 154 -5.25 13.06 10.46
C ASP A 154 -4.73 14.47 10.80
N ALA A 155 -3.66 14.91 10.12
CA ALA A 155 -3.12 16.26 10.25
C ALA A 155 -3.93 17.35 9.50
N GLY A 156 -4.90 16.95 8.66
CA GLY A 156 -5.70 17.87 7.83
C GLY A 156 -4.88 18.54 6.70
N ASP A 157 -3.76 17.94 6.28
CA ASP A 157 -2.95 18.47 5.16
C ASP A 157 -3.44 17.89 3.82
N GLU A 158 -4.57 18.41 3.35
CA GLU A 158 -5.23 17.97 2.11
C GLU A 158 -4.32 18.03 0.88
N THR A 159 -3.40 19.03 0.83
CA THR A 159 -2.48 19.17 -0.31
C THR A 159 -1.49 18.03 -0.39
N LYS A 160 -0.88 17.67 0.74
CA LYS A 160 0.08 16.56 0.79
C LYS A 160 -0.63 15.21 0.72
N LEU A 161 -1.82 15.10 1.29
CA LEU A 161 -2.67 13.92 1.16
C LEU A 161 -2.95 13.64 -0.32
N GLU A 162 -3.47 14.60 -1.08
CA GLU A 162 -3.74 14.41 -2.51
C GLU A 162 -2.46 14.09 -3.30
N ALA A 163 -1.37 14.80 -3.04
CA ALA A 163 -0.09 14.54 -3.70
C ALA A 163 0.40 13.11 -3.46
N THR A 164 0.20 12.59 -2.24
CA THR A 164 0.55 11.22 -1.88
C THR A 164 -0.36 10.20 -2.56
N GLN A 165 -1.67 10.43 -2.60
CA GLN A 165 -2.63 9.55 -3.30
C GLN A 165 -2.35 9.47 -4.82
N ARG A 166 -2.01 10.60 -5.46
CA ARG A 166 -1.57 10.61 -6.86
C ARG A 166 -0.28 9.82 -7.05
N TRP A 167 0.70 9.98 -6.15
CA TRP A 167 1.95 9.22 -6.19
C TRP A 167 1.69 7.71 -6.03
N LEU A 168 0.80 7.28 -5.14
CA LEU A 168 0.41 5.87 -4.98
C LEU A 168 -0.12 5.26 -6.30
N ARG A 169 -0.98 5.99 -6.99
CA ARG A 169 -1.46 5.59 -8.32
C ARG A 169 -0.29 5.50 -9.30
N ASP A 170 0.57 6.51 -9.33
CA ASP A 170 1.62 6.64 -10.35
C ASP A 170 2.70 5.56 -10.23
N ILE A 171 3.08 5.14 -9.02
CA ILE A 171 4.04 4.02 -8.85
C ILE A 171 3.49 2.70 -9.40
N TYR A 172 2.20 2.44 -9.22
CA TYR A 172 1.56 1.24 -9.79
C TYR A 172 1.51 1.32 -11.32
N VAL A 173 1.07 2.44 -11.87
CA VAL A 173 0.98 2.68 -13.32
C VAL A 173 2.36 2.57 -13.99
N ALA A 174 3.43 3.03 -13.33
CA ALA A 174 4.79 2.96 -13.86
C ALA A 174 5.27 1.52 -14.08
N VAL A 175 4.84 0.58 -13.23
CA VAL A 175 5.30 -0.82 -13.27
C VAL A 175 4.31 -1.73 -13.98
N ALA A 176 3.00 -1.49 -13.82
CA ALA A 176 1.94 -2.34 -14.35
C ALA A 176 2.10 -2.59 -15.87
N PRO A 177 2.14 -3.87 -16.31
CA PRO A 177 2.46 -4.23 -17.69
C PRO A 177 1.29 -3.94 -18.66
N ASP A 178 0.07 -3.99 -18.17
CA ASP A 178 -1.15 -3.94 -18.98
C ASP A 178 -2.18 -2.92 -18.43
N ALA A 179 -3.20 -2.66 -19.25
CA ALA A 179 -4.24 -1.68 -18.93
C ALA A 179 -5.13 -2.15 -17.76
N SER A 180 -5.38 -3.45 -17.62
CA SER A 180 -6.22 -3.98 -16.54
C SER A 180 -5.54 -3.81 -15.17
N SER A 181 -4.23 -4.06 -15.08
CA SER A 181 -3.45 -3.81 -13.86
C SER A 181 -3.44 -2.31 -13.49
N ARG A 182 -3.37 -1.40 -14.47
CA ARG A 182 -3.45 0.05 -14.24
C ARG A 182 -4.84 0.51 -13.81
N ALA A 183 -5.89 -0.20 -14.25
CA ALA A 183 -7.27 0.12 -13.92
C ALA A 183 -7.54 0.14 -12.41
N ASN A 184 -6.96 -0.81 -11.66
CA ASN A 184 -7.09 -0.85 -10.20
C ASN A 184 -6.48 0.40 -9.53
N ALA A 185 -5.30 0.83 -9.99
CA ALA A 185 -4.67 2.03 -9.44
C ALA A 185 -5.48 3.32 -9.73
N ASN A 186 -6.07 3.42 -10.92
CA ASN A 186 -6.97 4.52 -11.27
C ASN A 186 -8.25 4.48 -10.45
N TYR A 187 -8.80 3.28 -10.20
CA TYR A 187 -9.98 3.09 -9.36
C TYR A 187 -9.74 3.57 -7.92
N ASN A 188 -8.62 3.18 -7.30
CA ASN A 188 -8.27 3.61 -5.94
C ASN A 188 -8.14 5.14 -5.83
N LEU A 189 -7.51 5.80 -6.82
CA LEU A 189 -7.45 7.26 -6.83
C LEU A 189 -8.84 7.90 -7.05
N ALA A 190 -9.70 7.26 -7.85
CA ALA A 190 -11.09 7.71 -8.01
C ALA A 190 -11.87 7.61 -6.70
N CYS A 191 -11.70 6.54 -5.92
CA CYS A 191 -12.28 6.38 -4.59
C CYS A 191 -11.85 7.50 -3.63
N PHE A 192 -10.55 7.85 -3.65
CA PHE A 192 -10.06 9.00 -2.87
C PHE A 192 -10.82 10.29 -3.21
N TYR A 193 -10.97 10.62 -4.51
CA TYR A 193 -11.72 11.81 -4.92
C TYR A 193 -13.20 11.71 -4.58
N ALA A 194 -13.79 10.53 -4.76
CA ALA A 194 -15.21 10.31 -4.48
C ALA A 194 -15.56 10.49 -2.99
N ARG A 195 -14.72 9.99 -2.08
CA ARG A 195 -14.89 10.23 -0.63
C ARG A 195 -14.91 11.72 -0.29
N GLY A 196 -14.15 12.54 -1.01
CA GLY A 196 -14.17 14.00 -0.91
C GLY A 196 -15.32 14.69 -1.69
N GLY A 197 -16.27 13.95 -2.26
CA GLY A 197 -17.36 14.50 -3.09
C GLY A 197 -16.90 15.10 -4.44
N ARG A 198 -15.68 14.81 -4.86
CA ARG A 198 -15.01 15.40 -6.03
C ARG A 198 -15.32 14.59 -7.30
N ALA A 199 -16.58 14.60 -7.72
CA ALA A 199 -17.06 13.81 -8.86
C ALA A 199 -16.30 14.15 -10.17
N ALA A 200 -15.96 15.42 -10.40
CA ALA A 200 -15.29 15.85 -11.62
C ALA A 200 -13.91 15.19 -11.82
N GLU A 201 -13.19 14.90 -10.73
CA GLU A 201 -11.91 14.22 -10.75
C GLU A 201 -12.06 12.68 -10.73
N ALA A 202 -13.06 12.16 -10.03
CA ALA A 202 -13.30 10.73 -9.94
C ALA A 202 -13.81 10.10 -11.23
N LEU A 203 -14.78 10.72 -11.90
CA LEU A 203 -15.48 10.15 -13.07
C LEU A 203 -14.58 9.78 -14.26
N PRO A 204 -13.59 10.60 -14.64
CA PRO A 204 -12.66 10.21 -15.71
C PRO A 204 -11.84 8.97 -15.37
N LEU A 205 -11.42 8.82 -14.11
CA LEU A 205 -10.65 7.67 -13.62
C LEU A 205 -11.53 6.42 -13.58
N LEU A 206 -12.78 6.52 -13.10
CA LEU A 206 -13.75 5.42 -13.11
C LEU A 206 -14.05 4.94 -14.53
N ARG A 207 -14.24 5.86 -15.46
CA ARG A 207 -14.49 5.53 -16.87
C ARG A 207 -13.33 4.73 -17.47
N ASP A 208 -12.09 5.18 -17.24
CA ASP A 208 -10.90 4.46 -17.69
C ASP A 208 -10.77 3.09 -17.01
N SER A 209 -11.01 3.03 -15.70
CA SER A 209 -10.95 1.78 -14.94
C SER A 209 -11.95 0.74 -15.45
N PHE A 210 -13.20 1.12 -15.67
CA PHE A 210 -14.24 0.21 -16.15
C PHE A 210 -14.03 -0.22 -17.61
N ALA A 211 -13.41 0.63 -18.44
CA ALA A 211 -13.07 0.29 -19.81
C ALA A 211 -12.02 -0.84 -19.91
N HIS A 212 -11.19 -1.01 -18.87
CA HIS A 212 -10.09 -1.96 -18.86
C HIS A 212 -10.26 -3.10 -17.86
N ASN A 213 -11.18 -2.98 -16.91
CA ASN A 213 -11.51 -4.03 -15.93
C ASN A 213 -12.99 -3.93 -15.53
N ASP A 214 -13.82 -4.71 -16.18
CA ASP A 214 -15.28 -4.70 -15.97
C ASP A 214 -15.70 -5.20 -14.57
N GLN A 215 -14.88 -6.01 -13.90
CA GLN A 215 -15.13 -6.44 -12.52
C GLN A 215 -15.15 -5.26 -11.54
N LEU A 216 -14.39 -4.20 -11.83
CA LEU A 216 -14.41 -2.97 -11.03
C LEU A 216 -15.76 -2.24 -11.12
N ARG A 217 -16.46 -2.32 -12.27
CA ARG A 217 -17.81 -1.77 -12.39
C ARG A 217 -18.80 -2.49 -11.48
N GLU A 218 -18.73 -3.82 -11.42
CA GLU A 218 -19.59 -4.62 -10.54
C GLU A 218 -19.29 -4.36 -9.07
N TRP A 219 -18.00 -4.20 -8.73
CA TRP A 219 -17.57 -3.82 -7.39
C TRP A 219 -18.08 -2.43 -7.01
N ALA A 220 -17.94 -1.44 -7.88
CA ALA A 220 -18.34 -0.04 -7.68
C ALA A 220 -19.82 0.14 -7.32
N LYS A 221 -20.70 -0.78 -7.76
CA LYS A 221 -22.13 -0.76 -7.43
C LYS A 221 -22.40 -0.83 -5.93
N LYS A 222 -21.48 -1.45 -5.16
CA LYS A 222 -21.59 -1.66 -3.70
C LYS A 222 -20.47 -1.02 -2.89
N ASP A 223 -19.54 -0.32 -3.54
CA ASP A 223 -18.41 0.31 -2.88
C ASP A 223 -18.84 1.60 -2.19
N SER A 224 -18.76 1.64 -0.87
CA SER A 224 -19.13 2.79 -0.04
C SER A 224 -18.28 4.04 -0.28
N ASP A 225 -17.07 3.89 -0.81
CA ASP A 225 -16.21 5.02 -1.16
C ASP A 225 -16.86 5.94 -2.20
N LEU A 226 -17.74 5.38 -3.03
CA LEU A 226 -18.46 6.13 -4.06
C LEU A 226 -19.78 6.76 -3.57
N ASP A 227 -20.20 6.51 -2.33
CA ASP A 227 -21.48 6.99 -1.81
C ASP A 227 -21.65 8.52 -1.89
N PRO A 228 -20.62 9.35 -1.61
CA PRO A 228 -20.76 10.81 -1.72
C PRO A 228 -21.09 11.32 -3.12
N ILE A 229 -20.72 10.57 -4.16
CA ILE A 229 -21.00 10.92 -5.56
C ILE A 229 -22.02 9.98 -6.23
N ARG A 230 -22.63 9.06 -5.48
CA ARG A 230 -23.52 8.02 -6.03
C ARG A 230 -24.75 8.60 -6.73
N GLY A 231 -25.19 9.79 -6.34
CA GLY A 231 -26.30 10.51 -7.01
C GLY A 231 -25.93 11.20 -8.32
N ASP A 232 -24.66 11.21 -8.71
CA ASP A 232 -24.22 11.84 -9.95
C ASP A 232 -24.74 11.06 -11.18
N ALA A 233 -25.37 11.77 -12.13
CA ALA A 233 -25.99 11.15 -13.31
C ALA A 233 -24.98 10.45 -14.23
N GLN A 234 -23.73 10.95 -14.31
CA GLN A 234 -22.69 10.31 -15.12
C GLN A 234 -22.16 9.04 -14.44
N LEU A 235 -22.06 9.03 -13.09
CA LEU A 235 -21.73 7.80 -12.37
C LEU A 235 -22.81 6.74 -12.57
N GLN A 236 -24.08 7.11 -12.44
CA GLN A 236 -25.21 6.19 -12.66
C GLN A 236 -25.20 5.60 -14.08
N GLU A 237 -24.79 6.37 -15.08
CA GLU A 237 -24.62 5.88 -16.46
C GLU A 237 -23.44 4.91 -16.57
N LEU A 238 -22.31 5.21 -15.94
CA LEU A 238 -21.12 4.34 -15.94
C LEU A 238 -21.34 2.99 -15.23
N LEU A 239 -22.26 2.93 -14.27
CA LEU A 239 -22.59 1.72 -13.52
C LEU A 239 -23.64 0.81 -14.17
N ARG A 240 -24.23 1.20 -15.29
CA ARG A 240 -25.17 0.39 -16.08
C ARG A 240 -24.43 -0.67 -16.88
#